data_49495b72a9005366b3ff6b55da2583d3
#
_entry.id   49495b72a9005366b3ff6b55da2583d3
#
_cell.length_a   1.000
_cell.length_b   1.000
_cell.length_c   1.000
_cell.angle_alpha   90.00
_cell.angle_beta   90.00
_cell.angle_gamma   90.00
#
_symmetry.space_group_name_H-M   'P 1'
#
loop_
_entity.id
_entity.type
_entity.pdbx_description
1 polymer ?
#
loop_
_entity_poly.entity_id
_entity_poly.type
_entity_poly.pdbx_seq_one_letter_code
_entity_poly.pdbx_strand_id
1 'polypeptide(L)'
;MFPKPSRRAVLVGSAAFLALGLWDCARSRTTPAAPMTFEGLIEKARNAATQPFQPATIPAPDLIEKLDYSAHWQIQFREDATLYVGRNRAPVQFFHPGRFFPEPVKILIRDQAGTAHEVPFGPEFFSMPEDNPARDLPEGFGFAGFRIMRPGLEPDWISFLGASYFRTDGPEAQYGLSTRGIAVNTGLDMPEEFPRFTAFWLGPPEAENEELSVWAELDGPSITGAYRFGLVRNAAFGGHLTRISAHLFLREGIERLGVAPLTSMYWYSERDRAGGDDWRPEIHDSDGLAMATGNGERIWRPLSNPASVTTSSFMDENPAGFGLIQRDRTFENYQDDGVFYNRRPSAWIRPIGDWGPGQVQLVLIPTGDETFDNVVAYWVPDGTTEKGAAFHFDYEIEWRETDPLPDGVARVIATRQGEGGVPGDPLPEGVAKMVVDFEGPSLNGLNRDSGVVPVIDAVNGRILEPIDAYPVVGTDHWRLMFDFEQTGPEPVSLRAYLQHKERALTETWLTDAWVERGGEG
;
A
#
# COMPACT_ATOMS: atom_id res chain seq x y z
N MET A 1 -42.71 -5.76 -52.88
CA MET A 1 -43.08 -5.47 -51.47
C MET A 1 -42.08 -6.20 -50.60
N PHE A 2 -40.97 -5.53 -50.19
CA PHE A 2 -39.93 -6.14 -49.37
C PHE A 2 -40.30 -5.99 -47.90
N PRO A 3 -40.16 -7.01 -47.07
CA PRO A 3 -40.47 -6.89 -45.66
C PRO A 3 -39.45 -5.99 -44.94
N LYS A 4 -39.91 -5.05 -44.11
CA LYS A 4 -39.09 -4.20 -43.27
C LYS A 4 -38.39 -5.06 -42.22
N PRO A 5 -37.08 -4.91 -41.99
CA PRO A 5 -36.38 -5.66 -40.94
C PRO A 5 -36.91 -5.25 -39.54
N SER A 6 -37.01 -6.23 -38.64
CA SER A 6 -37.50 -6.01 -37.29
C SER A 6 -36.51 -5.15 -36.49
N ARG A 7 -37.02 -4.32 -35.55
CA ARG A 7 -36.18 -3.48 -34.67
C ARG A 7 -35.07 -4.25 -33.91
N ARG A 8 -35.22 -5.55 -33.70
CA ARG A 8 -34.19 -6.42 -33.09
C ARG A 8 -33.02 -6.68 -34.03
N ALA A 9 -33.25 -6.83 -35.32
CA ALA A 9 -32.18 -7.04 -36.29
C ALA A 9 -31.30 -5.80 -36.51
N VAL A 10 -31.88 -4.60 -36.39
CA VAL A 10 -31.14 -3.33 -36.48
C VAL A 10 -30.25 -3.10 -35.25
N LEU A 11 -30.74 -3.47 -34.03
CA LEU A 11 -29.95 -3.34 -32.80
C LEU A 11 -28.76 -4.31 -32.73
N VAL A 12 -28.92 -5.55 -33.21
CA VAL A 12 -27.81 -6.53 -33.26
C VAL A 12 -26.78 -6.14 -34.32
N GLY A 13 -27.22 -5.62 -35.48
CA GLY A 13 -26.32 -5.12 -36.51
C GLY A 13 -25.52 -3.88 -36.06
N SER A 14 -26.15 -2.94 -35.37
CA SER A 14 -25.49 -1.73 -34.85
C SER A 14 -24.48 -2.04 -33.75
N ALA A 15 -24.77 -2.99 -32.85
CA ALA A 15 -23.83 -3.39 -31.77
C ALA A 15 -22.61 -4.12 -32.33
N ALA A 16 -22.78 -4.97 -33.39
CA ALA A 16 -21.67 -5.64 -34.05
C ALA A 16 -20.78 -4.67 -34.85
N PHE A 17 -21.35 -3.65 -35.48
CA PHE A 17 -20.60 -2.62 -36.21
C PHE A 17 -19.83 -1.67 -35.24
N LEU A 18 -20.42 -1.31 -34.12
CA LEU A 18 -19.73 -0.54 -33.09
C LEU A 18 -18.58 -1.33 -32.44
N ALA A 19 -18.78 -2.63 -32.19
CA ALA A 19 -17.73 -3.47 -31.62
C ALA A 19 -16.54 -3.66 -32.59
N LEU A 20 -16.78 -3.79 -33.88
CA LEU A 20 -15.73 -3.89 -34.92
C LEU A 20 -15.00 -2.54 -35.11
N GLY A 21 -15.73 -1.43 -35.12
CA GLY A 21 -15.13 -0.09 -35.32
C GLY A 21 -14.25 0.35 -34.14
N LEU A 22 -14.61 0.00 -32.91
CA LEU A 22 -13.80 0.31 -31.73
C LEU A 22 -12.56 -0.59 -31.60
N TRP A 23 -12.63 -1.83 -32.06
CA TRP A 23 -11.49 -2.74 -32.15
C TRP A 23 -10.47 -2.26 -33.21
N ASP A 24 -10.92 -1.77 -34.35
CA ASP A 24 -10.06 -1.20 -35.38
C ASP A 24 -9.42 0.13 -34.93
N CYS A 25 -10.12 0.94 -34.17
CA CYS A 25 -9.56 2.18 -33.62
C CYS A 25 -8.45 1.92 -32.58
N ALA A 26 -8.57 0.87 -31.76
CA ALA A 26 -7.51 0.44 -30.86
C ALA A 26 -6.31 -0.14 -31.64
N ARG A 27 -6.56 -0.93 -32.67
CA ARG A 27 -5.51 -1.49 -33.55
C ARG A 27 -4.71 -0.44 -34.30
N SER A 28 -5.31 0.66 -34.70
CA SER A 28 -4.60 1.74 -35.40
C SER A 28 -3.61 2.51 -34.50
N ARG A 29 -3.71 2.32 -33.17
CA ARG A 29 -2.84 2.99 -32.18
C ARG A 29 -1.78 2.06 -31.59
N THR A 30 -1.65 0.82 -32.08
CA THR A 30 -0.69 -0.16 -31.57
C THR A 30 0.16 -0.73 -32.70
N THR A 31 1.42 -1.06 -32.38
CA THR A 31 2.35 -1.73 -33.29
C THR A 31 2.63 -3.15 -32.81
N PRO A 32 2.73 -4.16 -33.71
CA PRO A 32 3.07 -5.53 -33.32
C PRO A 32 4.43 -5.59 -32.60
N ALA A 33 4.49 -6.29 -31.48
CA ALA A 33 5.71 -6.60 -30.74
C ALA A 33 5.98 -8.12 -30.77
N ALA A 34 7.16 -8.52 -30.35
CA ALA A 34 7.48 -9.95 -30.24
C ALA A 34 6.50 -10.63 -29.26
N PRO A 35 6.01 -11.84 -29.57
CA PRO A 35 5.20 -12.62 -28.64
C PRO A 35 5.94 -12.82 -27.32
N MET A 36 5.21 -12.69 -26.20
CA MET A 36 5.73 -12.88 -24.86
C MET A 36 4.75 -13.76 -24.07
N THR A 37 5.28 -14.79 -23.42
CA THR A 37 4.56 -15.53 -22.38
C THR A 37 5.05 -15.08 -21.01
N PHE A 38 4.32 -15.40 -19.95
CA PHE A 38 4.79 -15.04 -18.60
C PHE A 38 6.08 -15.81 -18.25
N GLU A 39 6.20 -17.07 -18.63
CA GLU A 39 7.44 -17.86 -18.51
C GLU A 39 8.60 -17.22 -19.30
N GLY A 40 8.31 -16.70 -20.49
CA GLY A 40 9.30 -15.95 -21.28
C GLY A 40 9.75 -14.66 -20.59
N LEU A 41 8.86 -13.98 -19.88
CA LEU A 41 9.20 -12.80 -19.08
C LEU A 41 10.05 -13.17 -17.86
N ILE A 42 9.73 -14.28 -17.17
CA ILE A 42 10.54 -14.80 -16.06
C ILE A 42 11.97 -15.11 -16.55
N GLU A 43 12.11 -15.79 -17.68
CA GLU A 43 13.40 -16.11 -18.25
C GLU A 43 14.17 -14.86 -18.72
N LYS A 44 13.47 -13.87 -19.27
CA LYS A 44 14.05 -12.56 -19.60
C LYS A 44 14.62 -11.87 -18.36
N ALA A 45 13.86 -11.83 -17.26
CA ALA A 45 14.29 -11.24 -15.99
C ALA A 45 15.51 -12.01 -15.41
N ARG A 46 15.48 -13.35 -15.41
CA ARG A 46 16.60 -14.19 -14.98
C ARG A 46 17.87 -13.87 -15.76
N ASN A 47 17.76 -13.76 -17.09
CA ASN A 47 18.91 -13.43 -17.95
C ASN A 47 19.41 -12.01 -17.72
N ALA A 48 18.52 -11.04 -17.50
CA ALA A 48 18.88 -9.66 -17.20
C ALA A 48 19.69 -9.54 -15.90
N ALA A 49 19.40 -10.37 -14.88
CA ALA A 49 20.17 -10.40 -13.65
C ALA A 49 21.66 -10.81 -13.85
N THR A 50 21.97 -11.49 -14.94
CA THR A 50 23.37 -11.87 -15.28
C THR A 50 24.14 -10.75 -15.99
N GLN A 51 23.47 -9.68 -16.40
CA GLN A 51 24.06 -8.55 -17.14
C GLN A 51 24.22 -7.34 -16.22
N PRO A 52 25.20 -6.46 -16.47
CA PRO A 52 25.30 -5.20 -15.76
C PRO A 52 24.02 -4.36 -15.93
N PHE A 53 23.61 -3.69 -14.86
CA PHE A 53 22.47 -2.78 -14.91
C PHE A 53 22.72 -1.65 -15.91
N GLN A 54 21.71 -1.30 -16.67
CA GLN A 54 21.70 -0.17 -17.59
C GLN A 54 20.65 0.85 -17.12
N PRO A 55 21.06 2.01 -16.61
CA PRO A 55 20.11 3.05 -16.21
C PRO A 55 19.20 3.44 -17.38
N ALA A 56 17.97 3.81 -17.05
CA ALA A 56 17.05 4.32 -18.05
C ALA A 56 17.61 5.57 -18.73
N THR A 57 17.50 5.60 -20.05
CA THR A 57 17.75 6.83 -20.78
C THR A 57 16.49 7.69 -20.76
N ILE A 58 16.58 8.90 -20.24
CA ILE A 58 15.51 9.89 -20.30
C ILE A 58 15.68 10.67 -21.60
N PRO A 59 14.79 10.50 -22.60
CA PRO A 59 14.84 11.33 -23.80
C PRO A 59 14.50 12.78 -23.42
N ALA A 60 15.16 13.77 -24.04
CA ALA A 60 14.89 15.19 -23.82
C ALA A 60 14.80 15.62 -22.33
N PRO A 61 15.84 15.37 -21.50
CA PRO A 61 15.81 15.64 -20.06
C PRO A 61 15.53 17.10 -19.72
N ASP A 62 16.01 18.06 -20.55
CA ASP A 62 15.78 19.50 -20.37
C ASP A 62 14.31 19.90 -20.53
N LEU A 63 13.53 19.16 -21.33
CA LEU A 63 12.09 19.37 -21.47
C LEU A 63 11.34 18.77 -20.30
N ILE A 64 11.73 17.58 -19.87
CA ILE A 64 11.14 16.90 -18.69
C ILE A 64 11.32 17.76 -17.42
N GLU A 65 12.47 18.39 -17.24
CA GLU A 65 12.72 19.26 -16.09
C GLU A 65 11.80 20.49 -16.06
N LYS A 66 11.34 20.97 -17.22
CA LYS A 66 10.37 22.07 -17.33
C LYS A 66 8.92 21.62 -17.04
N LEU A 67 8.65 20.31 -17.04
CA LEU A 67 7.34 19.76 -16.69
C LEU A 67 7.22 19.61 -15.18
N ASP A 68 7.23 20.74 -14.48
CA ASP A 68 6.98 20.83 -13.06
C ASP A 68 5.53 20.50 -12.71
N TYR A 69 5.15 20.60 -11.43
CA TYR A 69 3.80 20.30 -10.97
C TYR A 69 2.74 21.11 -11.73
N SER A 70 2.97 22.42 -11.94
CA SER A 70 2.00 23.30 -12.58
C SER A 70 1.82 22.99 -14.06
N ALA A 71 2.90 22.76 -14.78
CA ALA A 71 2.86 22.41 -16.21
C ALA A 71 2.26 21.00 -16.41
N HIS A 72 2.62 20.04 -15.56
CA HIS A 72 2.10 18.67 -15.63
C HIS A 72 0.60 18.60 -15.32
N TRP A 73 0.10 19.39 -14.35
CA TRP A 73 -1.31 19.45 -13.99
C TRP A 73 -2.23 19.89 -15.13
N GLN A 74 -1.71 20.64 -16.09
CA GLN A 74 -2.44 21.10 -17.27
C GLN A 74 -2.56 20.02 -18.37
N ILE A 75 -1.86 18.88 -18.22
CA ILE A 75 -1.91 17.79 -19.19
C ILE A 75 -3.02 16.83 -18.80
N GLN A 76 -4.01 16.69 -19.65
CA GLN A 76 -5.15 15.80 -19.43
C GLN A 76 -5.16 14.70 -20.47
N PHE A 77 -5.43 13.46 -20.04
CA PHE A 77 -5.65 12.37 -20.98
C PHE A 77 -6.99 12.57 -21.70
N ARG A 78 -7.02 12.35 -23.00
CA ARG A 78 -8.22 12.50 -23.81
C ARG A 78 -9.11 11.28 -23.68
N GLU A 79 -10.38 11.47 -23.31
CA GLU A 79 -11.35 10.37 -23.16
C GLU A 79 -11.52 9.52 -24.43
N ASP A 80 -11.53 10.18 -25.62
CA ASP A 80 -11.65 9.51 -26.92
C ASP A 80 -10.41 8.69 -27.30
N ALA A 81 -9.30 8.86 -26.56
CA ALA A 81 -8.07 8.08 -26.68
C ALA A 81 -8.02 6.87 -25.73
N THR A 82 -9.02 6.68 -24.85
CA THR A 82 -9.09 5.54 -23.92
C THR A 82 -9.03 4.21 -24.65
N LEU A 83 -8.14 3.33 -24.24
CA LEU A 83 -8.05 1.96 -24.75
C LEU A 83 -8.90 1.02 -23.90
N TYR A 84 -9.63 0.13 -24.55
CA TYR A 84 -10.49 -0.86 -23.90
C TYR A 84 -9.85 -2.25 -24.03
N VAL A 85 -9.28 -2.74 -22.91
CA VAL A 85 -8.42 -3.93 -22.87
C VAL A 85 -9.19 -5.15 -22.36
N GLY A 86 -8.86 -6.32 -22.92
CA GLY A 86 -9.43 -7.60 -22.54
C GLY A 86 -10.91 -7.77 -22.93
N ARG A 87 -11.46 -8.94 -22.63
CA ARG A 87 -12.88 -9.26 -22.94
C ARG A 87 -13.88 -8.44 -22.13
N ASN A 88 -13.51 -8.02 -20.94
CA ASN A 88 -14.32 -7.18 -20.06
C ASN A 88 -14.23 -5.69 -20.44
N ARG A 89 -13.41 -5.36 -21.46
CA ARG A 89 -13.24 -4.00 -21.96
C ARG A 89 -12.87 -3.00 -20.87
N ALA A 90 -11.89 -3.36 -20.03
CA ALA A 90 -11.38 -2.47 -19.00
C ALA A 90 -10.85 -1.17 -19.63
N PRO A 91 -11.35 0.02 -19.24
CA PRO A 91 -10.91 1.28 -19.82
C PRO A 91 -9.57 1.71 -19.23
N VAL A 92 -8.54 1.79 -20.08
CA VAL A 92 -7.17 2.12 -19.69
C VAL A 92 -6.79 3.49 -20.25
N GLN A 93 -6.21 4.32 -19.42
CA GLN A 93 -5.63 5.61 -19.73
C GLN A 93 -4.17 5.65 -19.26
N PHE A 94 -3.36 6.54 -19.84
CA PHE A 94 -1.92 6.61 -19.57
C PHE A 94 -1.53 7.92 -18.92
N PHE A 95 -0.47 7.87 -18.10
CA PHE A 95 0.12 9.06 -17.51
C PHE A 95 1.21 9.63 -18.41
N HIS A 96 1.18 10.95 -18.55
CA HIS A 96 2.22 11.69 -19.24
C HIS A 96 3.48 11.78 -18.35
N PRO A 97 4.70 11.61 -18.91
CA PRO A 97 5.93 11.83 -18.14
C PRO A 97 6.08 13.29 -17.71
N GLY A 98 6.86 13.52 -16.65
CA GLY A 98 7.13 14.84 -16.10
C GLY A 98 8.29 14.78 -15.10
N ARG A 99 8.66 15.93 -14.51
CA ARG A 99 9.81 16.06 -13.60
C ARG A 99 9.82 15.00 -12.49
N PHE A 100 8.66 14.69 -11.92
CA PHE A 100 8.53 13.71 -10.81
C PHE A 100 8.47 12.26 -11.29
N PHE A 101 8.19 12.04 -12.58
CA PHE A 101 8.13 10.73 -13.21
C PHE A 101 8.83 10.78 -14.58
N PRO A 102 10.16 11.00 -14.58
CA PRO A 102 10.90 11.30 -15.82
C PRO A 102 11.19 10.06 -16.66
N GLU A 103 11.22 8.89 -16.06
CA GLU A 103 11.60 7.65 -16.71
C GLU A 103 10.43 6.99 -17.42
N PRO A 104 10.53 6.77 -18.74
CA PRO A 104 9.44 6.17 -19.49
C PRO A 104 9.30 4.68 -19.22
N VAL A 105 8.05 4.20 -19.30
CA VAL A 105 7.70 2.79 -19.32
C VAL A 105 7.09 2.41 -20.66
N LYS A 106 7.31 1.15 -21.10
CA LYS A 106 6.66 0.59 -22.29
C LYS A 106 5.31 0.00 -21.91
N ILE A 107 4.30 0.32 -22.70
CA ILE A 107 2.97 -0.26 -22.54
C ILE A 107 2.67 -1.15 -23.75
N LEU A 108 2.32 -2.40 -23.48
CA LEU A 108 1.93 -3.38 -24.47
C LEU A 108 0.54 -3.92 -24.16
N ILE A 109 -0.29 -4.10 -25.17
CA ILE A 109 -1.60 -4.73 -25.05
C ILE A 109 -1.50 -6.16 -25.58
N ARG A 110 -1.85 -7.14 -24.76
CA ARG A 110 -1.96 -8.55 -25.16
C ARG A 110 -3.39 -8.83 -25.66
N ASP A 111 -3.51 -9.44 -26.81
CA ASP A 111 -4.78 -9.94 -27.30
C ASP A 111 -5.13 -11.31 -26.70
N GLN A 112 -6.29 -11.86 -27.07
CA GLN A 112 -6.73 -13.17 -26.58
C GLN A 112 -5.88 -14.33 -27.13
N ALA A 113 -5.13 -14.12 -28.20
CA ALA A 113 -4.21 -15.10 -28.77
C ALA A 113 -2.81 -15.03 -28.14
N GLY A 114 -2.58 -14.09 -27.22
CA GLY A 114 -1.30 -13.88 -26.56
C GLY A 114 -0.32 -13.01 -27.37
N THR A 115 -0.75 -12.46 -28.52
CA THR A 115 0.09 -11.53 -29.29
C THR A 115 0.14 -10.18 -28.56
N ALA A 116 1.34 -9.63 -28.43
CA ALA A 116 1.55 -8.32 -27.82
C ALA A 116 1.61 -7.23 -28.90
N HIS A 117 1.05 -6.07 -28.59
CA HIS A 117 1.05 -4.88 -29.43
C HIS A 117 1.49 -3.69 -28.59
N GLU A 118 2.59 -3.03 -28.97
CA GLU A 118 3.07 -1.85 -28.27
C GLU A 118 2.16 -0.65 -28.55
N VAL A 119 1.88 0.14 -27.50
CA VAL A 119 1.19 1.41 -27.58
C VAL A 119 2.27 2.50 -27.66
N PRO A 120 2.54 3.07 -28.83
CA PRO A 120 3.53 4.13 -28.94
C PRO A 120 3.04 5.40 -28.22
N PHE A 121 3.92 6.09 -27.52
CA PHE A 121 3.62 7.40 -26.98
C PHE A 121 3.43 8.42 -28.12
N GLY A 122 2.38 9.23 -27.98
CA GLY A 122 2.09 10.29 -28.94
C GLY A 122 1.20 11.40 -28.32
N PRO A 123 1.25 12.61 -28.92
CA PRO A 123 0.47 13.75 -28.43
C PRO A 123 -1.05 13.56 -28.57
N GLU A 124 -1.49 12.63 -29.43
CA GLU A 124 -2.91 12.32 -29.64
C GLU A 124 -3.60 11.73 -28.41
N PHE A 125 -2.85 11.25 -27.43
CA PHE A 125 -3.40 10.77 -26.17
C PHE A 125 -3.76 11.89 -25.19
N PHE A 126 -3.21 13.10 -25.39
CA PHE A 126 -3.28 14.16 -24.38
C PHE A 126 -3.86 15.47 -24.93
N SER A 127 -4.47 16.21 -24.05
CA SER A 127 -4.90 17.60 -24.26
C SER A 127 -4.12 18.51 -23.30
N MET A 128 -3.57 19.59 -23.83
CA MET A 128 -2.79 20.55 -23.06
C MET A 128 -2.77 21.94 -23.76
N PRO A 129 -2.49 23.03 -23.04
CA PRO A 129 -2.34 24.37 -23.62
C PRO A 129 -1.28 24.43 -24.73
N GLU A 130 -1.37 25.43 -25.61
CA GLU A 130 -0.45 25.59 -26.75
C GLU A 130 0.99 25.90 -26.31
N ASP A 131 1.16 26.55 -25.17
CA ASP A 131 2.43 26.95 -24.58
C ASP A 131 3.01 25.92 -23.60
N ASN A 132 2.36 24.77 -23.42
CA ASN A 132 2.84 23.73 -22.52
C ASN A 132 4.09 23.03 -23.07
N PRO A 133 5.20 22.94 -22.31
CA PRO A 133 6.47 22.33 -22.77
C PRO A 133 6.33 20.86 -23.23
N ALA A 134 5.30 20.14 -22.78
CA ALA A 134 5.08 18.76 -23.17
C ALA A 134 4.80 18.57 -24.66
N ARG A 135 4.38 19.62 -25.38
CA ARG A 135 4.15 19.56 -26.83
C ARG A 135 5.42 19.31 -27.63
N ASP A 136 6.58 19.68 -27.09
CA ASP A 136 7.87 19.55 -27.74
C ASP A 136 8.56 18.19 -27.43
N LEU A 137 7.90 17.30 -26.67
CA LEU A 137 8.45 15.96 -26.41
C LEU A 137 8.48 15.13 -27.68
N PRO A 138 9.57 14.36 -27.92
CA PRO A 138 9.69 13.53 -29.11
C PRO A 138 8.65 12.40 -29.12
N GLU A 139 8.20 12.05 -30.33
CA GLU A 139 7.39 10.85 -30.55
C GLU A 139 8.11 9.60 -30.01
N GLY A 140 7.36 8.66 -29.45
CA GLY A 140 7.93 7.43 -28.89
C GLY A 140 8.69 7.61 -27.59
N PHE A 141 8.54 8.77 -26.89
CA PHE A 141 9.15 8.99 -25.56
C PHE A 141 8.83 7.87 -24.59
N GLY A 142 7.57 7.45 -24.50
CA GLY A 142 7.01 6.51 -23.54
C GLY A 142 6.09 7.18 -22.52
N PHE A 143 5.30 6.39 -21.81
CA PHE A 143 4.39 6.86 -20.77
C PHE A 143 5.06 6.80 -19.40
N ALA A 144 4.58 7.56 -18.41
CA ALA A 144 5.03 7.43 -17.03
C ALA A 144 4.38 6.24 -16.30
N GLY A 145 3.26 5.74 -16.82
CA GLY A 145 2.48 4.67 -16.24
C GLY A 145 1.08 4.62 -16.83
N PHE A 146 0.17 3.94 -16.14
CA PHE A 146 -1.22 3.80 -16.58
C PHE A 146 -2.18 3.74 -15.39
N ARG A 147 -3.47 3.96 -15.70
CA ARG A 147 -4.57 3.79 -14.77
C ARG A 147 -5.73 3.05 -15.43
N ILE A 148 -6.52 2.37 -14.62
CA ILE A 148 -7.74 1.71 -15.08
C ILE A 148 -8.93 2.48 -14.52
N MET A 149 -9.77 2.95 -15.42
CA MET A 149 -10.93 3.75 -15.08
C MET A 149 -12.11 2.86 -14.65
N ARG A 150 -13.01 3.42 -13.88
CA ARG A 150 -14.34 2.82 -13.66
C ARG A 150 -15.18 2.88 -14.94
N PRO A 151 -16.21 2.04 -15.09
CA PRO A 151 -17.19 2.22 -16.17
C PRO A 151 -17.77 3.64 -16.11
N GLY A 152 -17.74 4.35 -17.24
CA GLY A 152 -18.11 5.76 -17.31
C GLY A 152 -16.92 6.72 -17.33
N LEU A 153 -15.70 6.21 -17.19
CA LEU A 153 -14.41 6.91 -17.28
C LEU A 153 -14.07 7.84 -16.11
N GLU A 154 -14.84 7.84 -15.04
CA GLU A 154 -14.56 8.59 -13.82
C GLU A 154 -15.06 7.85 -12.56
N PRO A 155 -14.27 7.85 -11.48
CA PRO A 155 -12.80 8.02 -11.40
C PRO A 155 -12.05 6.76 -11.86
N ASP A 156 -10.71 6.80 -11.84
CA ASP A 156 -9.89 5.59 -11.86
C ASP A 156 -9.97 4.84 -10.53
N TRP A 157 -9.74 3.51 -10.56
CA TRP A 157 -9.79 2.70 -9.35
C TRP A 157 -8.44 2.05 -9.00
N ILE A 158 -7.51 1.96 -9.95
CA ILE A 158 -6.14 1.49 -9.75
C ILE A 158 -5.19 2.21 -10.69
N SER A 159 -4.02 2.55 -10.20
CA SER A 159 -2.97 3.21 -10.97
C SER A 159 -1.60 2.61 -10.70
N PHE A 160 -0.75 2.59 -11.75
CA PHE A 160 0.65 2.22 -11.72
C PHE A 160 1.46 3.41 -12.23
N LEU A 161 2.27 4.02 -11.36
CA LEU A 161 2.99 5.25 -11.65
C LEU A 161 4.25 5.38 -10.80
N GLY A 162 5.37 5.68 -11.47
CA GLY A 162 6.66 5.90 -10.83
C GLY A 162 7.30 4.64 -10.27
N ALA A 163 8.58 4.48 -10.41
CA ALA A 163 9.36 3.32 -10.01
C ALA A 163 8.57 2.00 -10.14
N SER A 164 8.27 1.31 -9.04
CA SER A 164 7.40 0.13 -9.05
C SER A 164 6.12 0.31 -8.22
N TYR A 165 5.66 1.56 -8.06
CA TYR A 165 4.48 1.89 -7.25
C TYR A 165 3.17 1.59 -7.97
N PHE A 166 2.18 1.15 -7.18
CA PHE A 166 0.79 1.04 -7.58
C PHE A 166 -0.12 1.21 -6.36
N ARG A 167 -1.36 1.65 -6.61
CA ARG A 167 -2.35 1.89 -5.55
C ARG A 167 -3.76 1.82 -6.09
N THR A 168 -4.72 1.57 -5.20
CA THR A 168 -6.15 1.63 -5.50
C THR A 168 -6.84 2.72 -4.70
N ASP A 169 -8.00 3.14 -5.17
CA ASP A 169 -8.88 4.06 -4.45
C ASP A 169 -9.71 3.37 -3.37
N GLY A 170 -9.55 2.04 -3.21
CA GLY A 170 -10.21 1.26 -2.18
C GLY A 170 -11.74 1.23 -2.28
N PRO A 171 -12.41 0.77 -1.19
CA PRO A 171 -13.87 0.63 -1.19
C PRO A 171 -14.62 1.96 -1.23
N GLU A 172 -14.04 3.05 -0.71
CA GLU A 172 -14.70 4.36 -0.61
C GLU A 172 -14.25 5.37 -1.67
N ALA A 173 -13.59 4.89 -2.74
CA ALA A 173 -13.11 5.70 -3.85
C ALA A 173 -12.21 6.88 -3.40
N GLN A 174 -11.35 6.63 -2.41
CA GLN A 174 -10.39 7.58 -1.88
C GLN A 174 -9.00 6.97 -1.86
N TYR A 175 -8.04 7.57 -2.56
CA TYR A 175 -6.65 7.15 -2.52
C TYR A 175 -6.00 7.47 -1.16
N GLY A 176 -5.12 6.58 -0.72
CA GLY A 176 -4.28 6.74 0.48
C GLY A 176 -2.94 6.05 0.26
N LEU A 177 -2.61 5.07 1.12
CA LEU A 177 -1.39 4.30 1.03
C LEU A 177 -1.15 3.69 -0.35
N SER A 178 0.10 3.41 -0.64
CA SER A 178 0.58 2.75 -1.86
C SER A 178 1.24 1.41 -1.54
N THR A 179 1.52 0.64 -2.58
CA THR A 179 2.42 -0.50 -2.54
C THR A 179 3.42 -0.39 -3.68
N ARG A 180 4.52 -1.10 -3.59
CA ARG A 180 5.52 -1.19 -4.67
C ARG A 180 5.91 -2.65 -4.92
N GLY A 181 6.55 -2.91 -6.07
CA GLY A 181 6.99 -4.27 -6.40
C GLY A 181 7.90 -4.84 -5.34
N ILE A 182 8.94 -4.09 -4.97
CA ILE A 182 9.97 -4.52 -4.03
C ILE A 182 10.54 -3.33 -3.25
N ALA A 183 11.02 -3.57 -2.03
CA ALA A 183 11.82 -2.63 -1.25
C ALA A 183 13.25 -3.18 -1.13
N VAL A 184 14.24 -2.34 -1.39
CA VAL A 184 15.65 -2.72 -1.36
C VAL A 184 16.42 -1.74 -0.48
N ASN A 185 16.96 -2.25 0.63
CA ASN A 185 17.76 -1.50 1.60
C ASN A 185 17.00 -0.32 2.26
N THR A 186 15.66 -0.40 2.35
CA THR A 186 14.83 0.62 2.99
C THR A 186 15.11 0.70 4.48
N GLY A 187 15.31 1.92 5.00
CA GLY A 187 15.54 2.18 6.43
C GLY A 187 16.91 1.74 6.94
N LEU A 188 17.89 1.53 6.09
CA LEU A 188 19.29 1.33 6.43
C LEU A 188 20.08 2.63 6.36
N ASP A 189 21.25 2.65 7.03
CA ASP A 189 22.21 3.77 6.94
C ASP A 189 23.03 3.70 5.62
N MET A 190 22.29 3.56 4.52
CA MET A 190 22.79 3.55 3.15
C MET A 190 21.66 3.98 2.20
N PRO A 191 21.99 4.46 0.97
CA PRO A 191 20.97 4.83 0.00
C PRO A 191 20.02 3.68 -0.32
N GLU A 192 18.71 3.93 -0.21
CA GLU A 192 17.67 3.02 -0.67
C GLU A 192 17.71 2.90 -2.21
N GLU A 193 17.53 1.69 -2.71
CA GLU A 193 17.36 1.44 -4.14
C GLU A 193 15.87 1.35 -4.49
N PHE A 194 15.49 1.98 -5.61
CA PHE A 194 14.13 1.96 -6.15
C PHE A 194 14.08 1.22 -7.49
N PRO A 195 14.03 -0.13 -7.50
CA PRO A 195 13.80 -0.88 -8.71
C PRO A 195 12.48 -0.47 -9.35
N ARG A 196 12.45 -0.38 -10.68
CA ARG A 196 11.31 0.18 -11.40
C ARG A 196 10.67 -0.84 -12.35
N PHE A 197 9.39 -0.70 -12.60
CA PHE A 197 8.76 -1.36 -13.72
C PHE A 197 9.17 -0.66 -15.01
N THR A 198 9.72 -1.42 -15.95
CA THR A 198 10.23 -0.91 -17.24
C THR A 198 9.27 -1.14 -18.39
N ALA A 199 8.42 -2.16 -18.27
CA ALA A 199 7.41 -2.49 -19.27
C ALA A 199 6.21 -3.17 -18.62
N PHE A 200 5.03 -2.93 -19.19
CA PHE A 200 3.77 -3.57 -18.80
C PHE A 200 3.09 -4.23 -20.00
N TRP A 201 2.57 -5.44 -19.79
CA TRP A 201 1.71 -6.16 -20.73
C TRP A 201 0.31 -6.26 -20.15
N LEU A 202 -0.60 -5.42 -20.63
CA LEU A 202 -2.01 -5.42 -20.24
C LEU A 202 -2.78 -6.43 -21.08
N GLY A 203 -3.53 -7.33 -20.47
CA GLY A 203 -4.18 -8.41 -21.20
C GLY A 203 -5.50 -8.88 -20.59
N PRO A 204 -6.15 -9.85 -21.26
CA PRO A 204 -7.39 -10.41 -20.75
C PRO A 204 -7.18 -11.05 -19.38
N PRO A 205 -8.25 -11.13 -18.55
CA PRO A 205 -8.19 -11.84 -17.29
C PRO A 205 -7.75 -13.29 -17.48
N GLU A 206 -6.90 -13.77 -16.58
CA GLU A 206 -6.34 -15.13 -16.59
C GLU A 206 -6.99 -16.02 -15.51
N ALA A 207 -7.67 -15.41 -14.53
CA ALA A 207 -8.45 -16.12 -13.54
C ALA A 207 -9.89 -15.59 -13.46
N GLU A 208 -10.73 -16.34 -12.75
CA GLU A 208 -12.11 -15.95 -12.49
C GLU A 208 -12.17 -14.67 -11.65
N ASN A 209 -13.14 -13.82 -11.97
CA ASN A 209 -13.39 -12.51 -11.32
C ASN A 209 -12.31 -11.44 -11.54
N GLU A 210 -11.24 -11.71 -12.28
CA GLU A 210 -10.33 -10.65 -12.71
C GLU A 210 -10.99 -9.75 -13.76
N GLU A 211 -10.77 -8.44 -13.62
CA GLU A 211 -11.13 -7.46 -14.64
C GLU A 211 -10.06 -7.40 -15.73
N LEU A 212 -8.80 -7.47 -15.33
CA LEU A 212 -7.63 -7.40 -16.19
C LEU A 212 -6.46 -8.18 -15.58
N SER A 213 -5.61 -8.77 -16.44
CA SER A 213 -4.28 -9.26 -16.05
C SER A 213 -3.21 -8.31 -16.56
N VAL A 214 -2.23 -8.02 -15.69
CA VAL A 214 -1.06 -7.19 -16.01
C VAL A 214 0.20 -8.00 -15.74
N TRP A 215 1.11 -8.07 -16.72
CA TRP A 215 2.47 -8.49 -16.46
C TRP A 215 3.39 -7.28 -16.43
N ALA A 216 4.42 -7.31 -15.60
CA ALA A 216 5.40 -6.23 -15.50
C ALA A 216 6.82 -6.79 -15.41
N GLU A 217 7.73 -6.10 -16.09
CA GLU A 217 9.16 -6.31 -15.98
C GLU A 217 9.73 -5.34 -14.96
N LEU A 218 10.41 -5.88 -13.93
CA LEU A 218 11.12 -5.09 -12.93
C LEU A 218 12.62 -5.09 -13.25
N ASP A 219 13.26 -3.93 -13.16
CA ASP A 219 14.72 -3.80 -13.28
C ASP A 219 15.27 -2.74 -12.32
N GLY A 220 16.44 -3.05 -11.76
CA GLY A 220 17.18 -2.20 -10.84
C GLY A 220 18.66 -2.59 -10.75
N PRO A 221 19.51 -1.78 -10.11
CA PRO A 221 20.93 -2.07 -9.94
C PRO A 221 21.23 -3.44 -9.35
N SER A 222 20.51 -3.85 -8.31
CA SER A 222 20.77 -5.11 -7.59
C SER A 222 19.76 -6.23 -7.87
N ILE A 223 18.63 -5.96 -8.54
CA ILE A 223 17.55 -6.91 -8.70
C ILE A 223 16.80 -6.75 -10.03
N THR A 224 16.34 -7.87 -10.59
CA THR A 224 15.39 -7.93 -11.70
C THR A 224 14.20 -8.79 -11.32
N GLY A 225 13.08 -8.64 -12.02
CA GLY A 225 11.91 -9.46 -11.74
C GLY A 225 10.89 -9.50 -12.86
N ALA A 226 10.04 -10.51 -12.76
CA ALA A 226 8.83 -10.66 -13.54
C ALA A 226 7.63 -10.73 -12.59
N TYR A 227 6.66 -9.85 -12.81
CA TYR A 227 5.45 -9.76 -12.01
C TYR A 227 4.22 -10.07 -12.84
N ARG A 228 3.29 -10.79 -12.25
CA ARG A 228 1.93 -10.94 -12.75
C ARG A 228 0.96 -10.38 -11.71
N PHE A 229 0.05 -9.54 -12.17
CA PHE A 229 -1.03 -8.96 -11.38
C PHE A 229 -2.37 -9.42 -11.95
N GLY A 230 -3.20 -10.04 -11.12
CA GLY A 230 -4.61 -10.30 -11.41
C GLY A 230 -5.46 -9.26 -10.66
N LEU A 231 -6.12 -8.37 -11.40
CA LEU A 231 -6.81 -7.22 -10.83
C LEU A 231 -8.30 -7.49 -10.68
N VAL A 232 -8.82 -7.43 -9.46
CA VAL A 232 -10.24 -7.68 -9.13
C VAL A 232 -10.83 -6.44 -8.47
N ARG A 233 -11.73 -5.78 -9.17
CA ARG A 233 -12.54 -4.69 -8.62
C ARG A 233 -13.79 -5.25 -7.95
N ASN A 234 -14.20 -4.68 -6.82
CA ASN A 234 -15.38 -5.11 -6.06
C ASN A 234 -15.32 -6.59 -5.66
N ALA A 235 -14.26 -6.97 -4.96
CA ALA A 235 -14.13 -8.31 -4.38
C ALA A 235 -15.24 -8.60 -3.34
N ALA A 236 -15.48 -9.86 -3.05
CA ALA A 236 -16.58 -10.29 -2.19
C ALA A 236 -16.56 -9.71 -0.77
N PHE A 237 -15.40 -9.27 -0.29
CA PHE A 237 -15.24 -8.63 1.02
C PHE A 237 -15.56 -7.12 1.03
N GLY A 238 -16.01 -6.54 -0.10
CA GLY A 238 -16.42 -5.14 -0.21
C GLY A 238 -15.34 -4.18 -0.69
N GLY A 239 -14.14 -4.67 -1.02
CA GLY A 239 -13.01 -3.85 -1.50
C GLY A 239 -12.46 -4.32 -2.83
N HIS A 240 -11.16 -4.04 -3.09
CA HIS A 240 -10.44 -4.49 -4.28
C HIS A 240 -9.42 -5.56 -3.91
N LEU A 241 -9.11 -6.45 -4.85
CA LEU A 241 -8.13 -7.50 -4.67
C LEU A 241 -7.10 -7.45 -5.81
N THR A 242 -5.82 -7.51 -5.44
CA THR A 242 -4.72 -7.65 -6.37
C THR A 242 -4.01 -8.97 -6.08
N ARG A 243 -4.07 -9.94 -7.00
CA ARG A 243 -3.30 -11.19 -6.93
C ARG A 243 -1.95 -10.97 -7.56
N ILE A 244 -0.87 -11.36 -6.88
CA ILE A 244 0.48 -11.12 -7.35
C ILE A 244 1.27 -12.41 -7.35
N SER A 245 1.99 -12.66 -8.46
CA SER A 245 3.07 -13.63 -8.57
C SER A 245 4.34 -12.86 -8.94
N ALA A 246 5.35 -12.93 -8.07
CA ALA A 246 6.61 -12.20 -8.20
C ALA A 246 7.78 -13.17 -8.30
N HIS A 247 8.49 -13.18 -9.42
CA HIS A 247 9.73 -13.92 -9.64
C HIS A 247 10.89 -12.94 -9.66
N LEU A 248 11.81 -13.07 -8.72
CA LEU A 248 12.89 -12.12 -8.45
C LEU A 248 14.25 -12.78 -8.62
N PHE A 249 15.20 -12.06 -9.20
CA PHE A 249 16.56 -12.53 -9.45
C PHE A 249 17.57 -11.45 -9.05
N LEU A 250 18.47 -11.78 -8.13
CA LEU A 250 19.45 -10.83 -7.62
C LEU A 250 20.64 -10.70 -8.57
N ARG A 251 20.85 -9.46 -9.06
CA ARG A 251 22.02 -9.08 -9.85
C ARG A 251 23.23 -8.84 -8.97
N GLU A 252 23.02 -8.27 -7.80
CA GLU A 252 24.02 -8.04 -6.76
C GLU A 252 23.47 -8.46 -5.40
N GLY A 253 24.33 -8.47 -4.36
CA GLY A 253 23.89 -8.73 -2.99
C GLY A 253 23.01 -7.61 -2.45
N ILE A 254 21.96 -7.95 -1.71
CA ILE A 254 21.02 -7.02 -1.07
C ILE A 254 21.09 -7.25 0.44
N GLU A 255 21.34 -6.20 1.23
CA GLU A 255 21.39 -6.32 2.68
C GLU A 255 20.00 -6.51 3.27
N ARG A 256 18.98 -5.81 2.73
CA ARG A 256 17.59 -5.91 3.17
C ARG A 256 16.65 -6.01 1.97
N LEU A 257 16.11 -7.20 1.75
CA LEU A 257 15.13 -7.47 0.70
C LEU A 257 13.72 -7.43 1.30
N GLY A 258 12.93 -6.42 0.99
CA GLY A 258 11.56 -6.25 1.46
C GLY A 258 10.53 -6.68 0.42
N VAL A 259 9.81 -7.76 0.70
CA VAL A 259 8.77 -8.36 -0.15
C VAL A 259 7.39 -7.80 0.20
N ALA A 260 6.55 -7.61 -0.81
CA ALA A 260 5.19 -7.07 -0.67
C ALA A 260 5.14 -5.76 0.16
N PRO A 261 5.95 -4.75 -0.21
CA PRO A 261 6.05 -3.54 0.59
C PRO A 261 4.81 -2.66 0.47
N LEU A 262 4.32 -2.21 1.61
CA LEU A 262 3.29 -1.19 1.77
C LEU A 262 3.94 0.12 2.17
N THR A 263 3.50 1.22 1.60
CA THR A 263 4.04 2.56 1.85
C THR A 263 2.90 3.51 2.21
N SER A 264 3.03 4.20 3.34
CA SER A 264 1.97 5.05 3.89
C SER A 264 2.53 6.33 4.50
N MET A 265 1.65 7.23 4.88
CA MET A 265 1.97 8.48 5.56
C MET A 265 1.35 8.49 6.97
N TYR A 266 2.14 8.93 7.94
CA TYR A 266 1.71 9.19 9.31
C TYR A 266 2.44 10.41 9.86
N TRP A 267 1.72 11.48 10.13
CA TRP A 267 2.28 12.67 10.78
C TRP A 267 1.98 12.66 12.27
N TYR A 268 0.72 12.62 12.68
CA TYR A 268 0.29 12.48 14.08
C TYR A 268 -1.16 11.97 14.20
N SER A 269 -1.47 11.39 15.36
CA SER A 269 -2.82 10.97 15.77
C SER A 269 -3.12 11.44 17.20
N GLU A 270 -4.20 10.90 17.81
CA GLU A 270 -4.59 11.16 19.19
C GLU A 270 -3.49 10.85 20.22
N ARG A 271 -2.51 10.01 19.85
CA ARG A 271 -1.40 9.60 20.70
C ARG A 271 -0.33 10.69 20.84
N ASP A 272 0.00 11.34 19.74
CA ASP A 272 1.15 12.25 19.62
C ASP A 272 0.75 13.62 19.05
N ARG A 273 -0.48 14.04 19.35
CA ARG A 273 -1.08 15.32 18.93
C ARG A 273 -0.19 16.53 19.23
N ALA A 274 0.58 16.50 20.31
CA ALA A 274 1.48 17.61 20.69
C ALA A 274 2.58 17.90 19.66
N GLY A 275 2.86 16.93 18.77
CA GLY A 275 3.82 17.09 17.66
C GLY A 275 3.24 17.73 16.40
N GLY A 276 1.91 18.02 16.37
CA GLY A 276 1.23 18.56 15.18
C GLY A 276 0.94 20.05 15.27
N ASP A 277 1.42 20.84 14.31
CA ASP A 277 1.17 22.28 14.21
C ASP A 277 -0.06 22.63 13.36
N ASP A 278 -0.75 21.64 12.78
CA ASP A 278 -1.93 21.82 11.94
C ASP A 278 -3.22 21.91 12.78
N TRP A 279 -4.26 22.52 12.21
CA TRP A 279 -5.58 22.69 12.87
C TRP A 279 -6.37 21.37 12.96
N ARG A 280 -6.10 20.42 12.02
CA ARG A 280 -6.76 19.12 12.00
C ARG A 280 -6.36 18.30 13.22
N PRO A 281 -7.28 17.53 13.84
CA PRO A 281 -6.95 16.71 15.01
C PRO A 281 -5.92 15.61 14.72
N GLU A 282 -6.02 14.95 13.58
CA GLU A 282 -5.16 13.84 13.14
C GLU A 282 -4.86 13.93 11.65
N ILE A 283 -3.67 13.50 11.24
CA ILE A 283 -3.23 13.46 9.85
C ILE A 283 -2.43 12.18 9.61
N HIS A 284 -3.06 11.19 8.99
CA HIS A 284 -2.41 9.93 8.60
C HIS A 284 -3.25 9.11 7.62
N ASP A 285 -2.58 8.32 6.78
CA ASP A 285 -3.19 7.36 5.85
C ASP A 285 -3.44 5.99 6.48
N SER A 286 -2.75 5.70 7.57
CA SER A 286 -2.86 4.45 8.31
C SER A 286 -2.65 4.71 9.80
N ASP A 287 -3.43 4.05 10.66
CA ASP A 287 -3.29 4.09 12.13
C ASP A 287 -2.19 3.17 12.63
N GLY A 288 -2.01 2.02 12.01
CA GLY A 288 -1.13 1.00 12.53
C GLY A 288 -0.82 -0.15 11.59
N LEU A 289 0.20 -0.93 12.01
CA LEU A 289 0.50 -2.22 11.43
C LEU A 289 -0.31 -3.29 12.17
N ALA A 290 -1.14 -4.03 11.44
CA ALA A 290 -1.77 -5.25 11.92
C ALA A 290 -1.03 -6.47 11.39
N MET A 291 -0.93 -7.53 12.21
CA MET A 291 -0.31 -8.79 11.81
C MET A 291 -1.13 -9.98 12.28
N ALA A 292 -1.14 -11.02 11.46
CA ALA A 292 -1.59 -12.36 11.78
C ALA A 292 -0.40 -13.30 11.63
N THR A 293 0.14 -13.76 12.73
CA THR A 293 1.33 -14.62 12.72
C THR A 293 1.00 -16.05 12.33
N GLY A 294 2.01 -16.80 11.88
CA GLY A 294 1.88 -18.21 11.54
C GLY A 294 1.42 -19.09 12.70
N ASN A 295 1.73 -18.72 13.95
CA ASN A 295 1.28 -19.42 15.16
C ASN A 295 -0.11 -18.98 15.67
N GLY A 296 -0.76 -18.01 15.00
CA GLY A 296 -2.14 -17.59 15.28
C GLY A 296 -2.28 -16.35 16.17
N GLU A 297 -1.20 -15.75 16.64
CA GLU A 297 -1.26 -14.48 17.37
C GLU A 297 -1.76 -13.35 16.44
N ARG A 298 -2.49 -12.40 17.01
CA ARG A 298 -2.91 -11.17 16.33
C ARG A 298 -2.21 -10.01 17.01
N ILE A 299 -1.49 -9.20 16.24
CA ILE A 299 -0.68 -8.10 16.73
C ILE A 299 -1.20 -6.80 16.13
N TRP A 300 -1.29 -5.78 16.97
CA TRP A 300 -1.51 -4.39 16.58
C TRP A 300 -0.36 -3.51 17.06
N ARG A 301 0.28 -2.84 16.11
CA ARG A 301 1.34 -1.87 16.37
C ARG A 301 0.90 -0.50 15.86
N PRO A 302 0.37 0.39 16.73
CA PRO A 302 0.04 1.77 16.32
C PRO A 302 1.28 2.47 15.76
N LEU A 303 1.07 3.28 14.72
CA LEU A 303 2.13 4.10 14.13
C LEU A 303 2.51 5.24 15.07
N SER A 304 3.65 5.84 14.79
CA SER A 304 4.17 7.04 15.44
C SER A 304 5.10 7.77 14.49
N ASN A 305 5.38 9.03 14.77
CA ASN A 305 6.37 9.84 14.06
C ASN A 305 7.60 10.02 14.95
N PRO A 306 8.62 9.15 14.85
CA PRO A 306 9.77 9.17 15.74
C PRO A 306 10.73 10.32 15.39
N ALA A 307 11.60 10.71 16.32
CA ALA A 307 12.62 11.73 16.08
C ALA A 307 13.78 11.28 15.16
N SER A 308 13.93 9.98 14.94
CA SER A 308 14.92 9.37 14.04
C SER A 308 14.33 8.14 13.36
N VAL A 309 14.93 7.70 12.25
CA VAL A 309 14.50 6.47 11.56
C VAL A 309 14.53 5.30 12.52
N THR A 310 13.41 4.59 12.65
CA THR A 310 13.29 3.36 13.44
C THR A 310 12.86 2.19 12.60
N THR A 311 13.33 0.99 12.94
CA THR A 311 12.90 -0.26 12.33
C THR A 311 12.49 -1.24 13.43
N SER A 312 11.22 -1.61 13.46
CA SER A 312 10.71 -2.68 14.33
C SER A 312 10.62 -3.98 13.52
N SER A 313 11.10 -5.08 14.10
CA SER A 313 11.16 -6.40 13.46
C SER A 313 10.32 -7.41 14.23
N PHE A 314 9.41 -8.09 13.55
CA PHE A 314 8.52 -9.09 14.11
C PHE A 314 8.81 -10.43 13.46
N MET A 315 9.60 -11.27 14.17
CA MET A 315 10.02 -12.59 13.71
C MET A 315 8.82 -13.51 13.58
N ASP A 316 8.72 -14.23 12.49
CA ASP A 316 7.63 -15.17 12.23
C ASP A 316 8.06 -16.29 11.26
N GLU A 317 7.23 -17.31 11.15
CA GLU A 317 7.35 -18.36 10.16
C GLU A 317 5.99 -18.56 9.48
N ASN A 318 5.97 -18.42 8.14
CA ASN A 318 4.74 -18.52 7.35
C ASN A 318 3.63 -17.58 7.87
N PRO A 319 3.81 -16.26 7.82
CA PRO A 319 2.81 -15.32 8.33
C PRO A 319 1.46 -15.53 7.65
N ALA A 320 0.38 -15.52 8.42
CA ALA A 320 -0.96 -15.60 7.87
C ALA A 320 -1.38 -14.28 7.19
N GLY A 321 -0.71 -13.18 7.52
CA GLY A 321 -0.84 -11.89 6.85
C GLY A 321 -0.36 -10.71 7.67
N PHE A 322 -0.19 -9.57 7.00
CA PHE A 322 0.14 -8.29 7.63
C PHE A 322 -0.39 -7.13 6.78
N GLY A 323 -0.54 -5.97 7.39
CA GLY A 323 -1.04 -4.83 6.63
C GLY A 323 -0.95 -3.50 7.37
N LEU A 324 -0.93 -2.41 6.60
CA LEU A 324 -1.11 -1.06 7.11
C LEU A 324 -2.61 -0.73 7.06
N ILE A 325 -3.16 -0.41 8.21
CA ILE A 325 -4.60 -0.35 8.43
C ILE A 325 -5.01 1.04 8.91
N GLN A 326 -6.07 1.58 8.31
CA GLN A 326 -6.76 2.77 8.76
C GLN A 326 -8.02 2.32 9.50
N ARG A 327 -8.00 2.33 10.84
CA ARG A 327 -9.10 1.89 11.71
C ARG A 327 -10.03 3.02 12.11
N ASP A 328 -9.48 4.22 12.32
CA ASP A 328 -10.30 5.38 12.61
C ASP A 328 -11.00 5.86 11.34
N ARG A 329 -12.33 5.77 11.35
CA ARG A 329 -13.22 6.16 10.25
C ARG A 329 -14.09 7.36 10.61
N THR A 330 -13.82 7.97 11.75
CA THR A 330 -14.60 9.08 12.29
C THR A 330 -14.13 10.38 11.67
N PHE A 331 -14.99 11.04 10.88
CA PHE A 331 -14.64 12.30 10.21
C PHE A 331 -14.19 13.39 11.22
N GLU A 332 -14.83 13.45 12.39
CA GLU A 332 -14.55 14.42 13.44
C GLU A 332 -13.11 14.36 13.97
N ASN A 333 -12.45 13.20 13.84
CA ASN A 333 -11.07 13.04 14.28
C ASN A 333 -10.06 13.62 13.26
N TYR A 334 -10.48 13.80 12.00
CA TYR A 334 -9.63 14.40 10.95
C TYR A 334 -10.10 15.80 10.57
N GLN A 335 -11.41 15.99 10.42
CA GLN A 335 -12.06 17.22 9.95
C GLN A 335 -11.58 17.70 8.57
N ASP A 336 -11.03 16.82 7.77
CA ASP A 336 -10.50 17.10 6.43
C ASP A 336 -11.52 16.73 5.36
N ASP A 337 -12.17 17.76 4.76
CA ASP A 337 -13.13 17.63 3.66
C ASP A 337 -12.49 17.78 2.27
N GLY A 338 -11.15 17.91 2.20
CA GLY A 338 -10.39 17.97 0.96
C GLY A 338 -9.85 16.62 0.52
N VAL A 339 -9.21 15.87 1.46
CA VAL A 339 -8.53 14.60 1.15
C VAL A 339 -9.07 13.40 1.93
N PHE A 340 -10.05 13.60 2.82
CA PHE A 340 -10.84 12.56 3.50
C PHE A 340 -10.03 11.39 4.07
N TYR A 341 -9.13 11.65 5.00
CA TYR A 341 -8.30 10.62 5.65
C TYR A 341 -9.13 9.47 6.24
N ASN A 342 -10.31 9.77 6.78
CA ASN A 342 -11.24 8.77 7.32
C ASN A 342 -11.77 7.76 6.29
N ARG A 343 -11.60 8.00 4.98
CA ARG A 343 -12.05 7.13 3.88
C ARG A 343 -10.93 6.39 3.17
N ARG A 344 -9.67 6.63 3.55
CA ARG A 344 -8.52 6.01 2.90
C ARG A 344 -8.49 4.49 3.13
N PRO A 345 -8.11 3.68 2.11
CA PRO A 345 -8.15 2.23 2.23
C PRO A 345 -7.09 1.71 3.18
N SER A 346 -7.37 0.59 3.80
CA SER A 346 -6.39 -0.31 4.40
C SER A 346 -5.85 -1.27 3.35
N ALA A 347 -4.59 -1.71 3.47
CA ALA A 347 -4.03 -2.75 2.63
C ALA A 347 -3.55 -3.92 3.49
N TRP A 348 -4.04 -5.12 3.17
CA TRP A 348 -3.70 -6.36 3.84
C TRP A 348 -3.02 -7.32 2.87
N ILE A 349 -1.78 -7.72 3.19
CA ILE A 349 -1.03 -8.75 2.47
C ILE A 349 -1.44 -10.12 3.00
N ARG A 350 -1.86 -10.99 2.10
CA ARG A 350 -2.14 -12.40 2.39
C ARG A 350 -1.19 -13.28 1.59
N PRO A 351 -0.18 -13.87 2.23
CA PRO A 351 0.72 -14.83 1.60
C PRO A 351 -0.04 -16.03 1.01
N ILE A 352 0.45 -16.55 -0.09
CA ILE A 352 -0.05 -17.78 -0.72
C ILE A 352 1.10 -18.79 -0.76
N GLY A 353 0.85 -19.98 -0.22
CA GLY A 353 1.91 -20.98 -0.02
C GLY A 353 2.81 -20.65 1.17
N ASP A 354 3.93 -21.33 1.24
CA ASP A 354 4.88 -21.22 2.34
C ASP A 354 5.93 -20.13 2.02
N TRP A 355 5.98 -19.10 2.86
CA TRP A 355 6.97 -18.03 2.78
C TRP A 355 8.23 -18.33 3.63
N GLY A 356 8.16 -19.37 4.47
CA GLY A 356 9.24 -19.80 5.34
C GLY A 356 9.46 -18.87 6.53
N PRO A 357 10.63 -19.03 7.21
CA PRO A 357 11.03 -18.15 8.29
C PRO A 357 11.44 -16.76 7.76
N GLY A 358 11.24 -15.74 8.58
CA GLY A 358 11.59 -14.36 8.26
C GLY A 358 11.00 -13.39 9.28
N GLN A 359 10.73 -12.18 8.85
CA GLN A 359 10.18 -11.15 9.73
C GLN A 359 9.36 -10.12 8.96
N VAL A 360 8.29 -9.65 9.55
CA VAL A 360 7.66 -8.39 9.13
C VAL A 360 8.48 -7.24 9.70
N GLN A 361 8.89 -6.29 8.88
CA GLN A 361 9.54 -5.07 9.35
C GLN A 361 8.63 -3.86 9.13
N LEU A 362 8.62 -2.98 10.13
CA LEU A 362 8.00 -1.66 10.08
C LEU A 362 9.11 -0.61 10.19
N VAL A 363 9.26 0.18 9.15
CA VAL A 363 10.18 1.32 9.11
C VAL A 363 9.38 2.60 9.26
N LEU A 364 9.75 3.43 10.23
CA LEU A 364 9.19 4.75 10.47
C LEU A 364 10.28 5.79 10.26
N ILE A 365 10.00 6.78 9.42
CA ILE A 365 10.91 7.87 9.05
C ILE A 365 10.33 9.17 9.60
N PRO A 366 11.13 10.05 10.24
CA PRO A 366 10.64 11.34 10.71
C PRO A 366 10.05 12.18 9.59
N THR A 367 8.90 12.82 9.83
CA THR A 367 8.32 13.80 8.91
C THR A 367 7.81 15.04 9.64
N GLY A 368 7.90 16.21 9.00
CA GLY A 368 7.34 17.46 9.49
C GLY A 368 6.04 17.88 8.81
N ASP A 369 5.55 17.07 7.86
CA ASP A 369 4.33 17.35 7.11
C ASP A 369 3.71 16.08 6.48
N GLU A 370 2.57 16.25 5.82
CA GLU A 370 1.78 15.19 5.18
C GLU A 370 2.20 14.85 3.74
N THR A 371 3.24 15.47 3.19
CA THR A 371 3.56 15.35 1.75
C THR A 371 4.43 14.15 1.41
N PHE A 372 5.04 13.51 2.41
CA PHE A 372 5.96 12.40 2.23
C PHE A 372 5.44 11.11 2.87
N ASP A 373 5.46 10.03 2.10
CA ASP A 373 5.28 8.68 2.64
C ASP A 373 6.47 8.36 3.57
N ASN A 374 6.20 8.28 4.86
CA ASN A 374 7.22 8.08 5.90
C ASN A 374 7.09 6.76 6.65
N VAL A 375 6.19 5.89 6.21
CA VAL A 375 5.94 4.56 6.79
C VAL A 375 6.11 3.51 5.73
N VAL A 376 6.92 2.47 6.00
CA VAL A 376 7.05 1.31 5.11
C VAL A 376 6.94 0.03 5.92
N ALA A 377 6.11 -0.92 5.46
CA ALA A 377 6.01 -2.26 6.04
C ALA A 377 6.21 -3.32 4.96
N TYR A 378 6.99 -4.36 5.24
CA TYR A 378 7.29 -5.43 4.30
C TYR A 378 7.74 -6.71 5.01
N TRP A 379 7.71 -7.83 4.28
CA TRP A 379 8.30 -9.09 4.72
C TRP A 379 9.77 -9.18 4.30
N VAL A 380 10.64 -9.55 5.23
CA VAL A 380 12.06 -9.87 4.98
C VAL A 380 12.23 -11.38 5.16
N PRO A 381 12.45 -12.13 4.09
CA PRO A 381 12.68 -13.58 4.21
C PRO A 381 14.04 -13.85 4.84
N ASP A 382 14.14 -14.88 5.67
CA ASP A 382 15.41 -15.44 6.08
C ASP A 382 16.10 -16.13 4.89
N GLY A 383 17.44 -16.13 4.90
CA GLY A 383 18.22 -16.79 3.86
C GLY A 383 19.24 -15.89 3.20
N THR A 384 19.91 -16.42 2.17
CA THR A 384 20.95 -15.66 1.48
C THR A 384 20.36 -14.74 0.42
N THR A 385 20.73 -13.48 0.51
CA THR A 385 20.39 -12.44 -0.47
C THR A 385 21.62 -12.02 -1.28
N GLU A 386 22.50 -12.99 -1.56
CA GLU A 386 23.69 -12.79 -2.38
C GLU A 386 23.36 -12.76 -3.87
N LYS A 387 24.30 -12.28 -4.65
CA LYS A 387 24.24 -12.30 -6.12
C LYS A 387 23.92 -13.70 -6.65
N GLY A 388 22.93 -13.75 -7.56
CA GLY A 388 22.47 -15.00 -8.18
C GLY A 388 21.37 -15.72 -7.41
N ALA A 389 20.99 -15.25 -6.21
CA ALA A 389 19.84 -15.76 -5.52
C ALA A 389 18.55 -15.49 -6.32
N ALA A 390 17.56 -16.37 -6.19
CA ALA A 390 16.28 -16.27 -6.84
C ALA A 390 15.15 -16.55 -5.84
N PHE A 391 14.08 -15.77 -5.94
CA PHE A 391 12.92 -15.88 -5.07
C PHE A 391 11.64 -15.93 -5.89
N HIS A 392 10.63 -16.60 -5.34
CA HIS A 392 9.28 -16.60 -5.86
C HIS A 392 8.30 -16.42 -4.71
N PHE A 393 7.43 -15.41 -4.84
CA PHE A 393 6.38 -15.12 -3.87
C PHE A 393 5.04 -14.95 -4.57
N ASP A 394 4.07 -15.74 -4.14
CA ASP A 394 2.66 -15.54 -4.48
C ASP A 394 1.95 -14.92 -3.29
N TYR A 395 1.13 -13.91 -3.53
CA TYR A 395 0.36 -13.24 -2.50
C TYR A 395 -0.82 -12.46 -3.07
N GLU A 396 -1.72 -12.09 -2.18
CA GLU A 396 -2.83 -11.20 -2.48
C GLU A 396 -2.72 -9.92 -1.65
N ILE A 397 -3.10 -8.79 -2.22
CA ILE A 397 -3.31 -7.54 -1.52
C ILE A 397 -4.81 -7.29 -1.51
N GLU A 398 -5.40 -7.31 -0.32
CA GLU A 398 -6.78 -6.96 -0.09
C GLU A 398 -6.85 -5.47 0.32
N TRP A 399 -7.42 -4.66 -0.56
CA TRP A 399 -7.67 -3.24 -0.29
C TRP A 399 -9.04 -3.12 0.35
N ARG A 400 -9.06 -2.85 1.65
CA ARG A 400 -10.23 -3.00 2.50
C ARG A 400 -10.55 -1.73 3.26
N GLU A 401 -11.73 -1.67 3.82
CA GLU A 401 -12.10 -0.66 4.82
C GLU A 401 -11.44 -0.99 6.18
N THR A 402 -11.44 -2.25 6.57
CA THR A 402 -10.93 -2.74 7.86
C THR A 402 -10.08 -4.00 7.67
N ASP A 403 -9.22 -4.31 8.64
CA ASP A 403 -8.42 -5.53 8.68
C ASP A 403 -9.28 -6.81 8.88
N PRO A 404 -8.82 -7.97 8.36
CA PRO A 404 -9.52 -9.24 8.50
C PRO A 404 -9.22 -9.88 9.87
N LEU A 405 -9.81 -9.35 10.95
CA LEU A 405 -9.74 -10.00 12.26
C LEU A 405 -10.69 -11.20 12.34
N PRO A 406 -10.28 -12.28 13.02
CA PRO A 406 -11.17 -13.41 13.29
C PRO A 406 -12.35 -12.99 14.16
N ASP A 407 -13.49 -13.62 13.92
CA ASP A 407 -14.65 -13.50 14.81
C ASP A 407 -14.26 -13.89 16.24
N GLY A 408 -14.65 -13.07 17.23
CA GLY A 408 -14.43 -13.34 18.64
C GLY A 408 -13.10 -12.85 19.22
N VAL A 409 -12.36 -12.03 18.52
CA VAL A 409 -11.19 -11.27 19.04
C VAL A 409 -11.58 -9.79 19.11
N ALA A 410 -11.23 -9.11 20.22
CA ALA A 410 -11.37 -7.67 20.31
C ALA A 410 -10.11 -6.97 19.75
N ARG A 411 -10.34 -5.85 19.06
CA ARG A 411 -9.29 -5.01 18.46
C ARG A 411 -8.94 -3.82 19.34
N VAL A 412 -7.74 -3.30 19.21
CA VAL A 412 -7.37 -1.97 19.71
C VAL A 412 -8.05 -0.92 18.82
N ILE A 413 -8.72 0.03 19.45
CA ILE A 413 -9.40 1.12 18.74
C ILE A 413 -8.76 2.48 19.00
N ALA A 414 -8.00 2.62 20.10
CA ALA A 414 -7.27 3.85 20.42
C ALA A 414 -6.08 3.56 21.33
N THR A 415 -5.03 4.36 21.16
CA THR A 415 -3.85 4.38 22.02
C THR A 415 -3.55 5.82 22.39
N ARG A 416 -3.47 6.12 23.72
CA ARG A 416 -3.16 7.46 24.20
C ARG A 416 -2.04 7.41 25.20
N GLN A 417 -1.16 8.40 25.15
CA GLN A 417 -0.09 8.60 26.10
C GLN A 417 -0.23 9.97 26.77
N GLY A 418 0.12 10.05 28.04
CA GLY A 418 0.11 11.28 28.80
C GLY A 418 1.02 11.21 30.02
N GLU A 419 1.00 12.27 30.84
CA GLU A 419 1.72 12.30 32.08
C GLU A 419 1.20 11.24 33.07
N GLY A 420 2.13 10.56 33.74
CA GLY A 420 1.81 9.56 34.77
C GLY A 420 1.34 10.17 36.08
N GLY A 421 0.92 9.31 37.01
CA GLY A 421 0.47 9.71 38.35
C GLY A 421 -1.03 9.90 38.50
N VAL A 422 -1.46 10.40 39.63
CA VAL A 422 -2.87 10.58 40.02
C VAL A 422 -3.19 12.07 40.08
N PRO A 423 -4.30 12.53 39.53
CA PRO A 423 -4.71 13.94 39.61
C PRO A 423 -4.81 14.42 41.05
N GLY A 424 -4.15 15.55 41.36
CA GLY A 424 -4.10 16.15 42.70
C GLY A 424 -2.85 15.82 43.51
N ASP A 425 -2.09 14.81 43.11
CA ASP A 425 -0.77 14.53 43.66
C ASP A 425 0.34 15.17 42.82
N PRO A 426 1.54 15.40 43.36
CA PRO A 426 2.70 15.80 42.55
C PRO A 426 2.96 14.77 41.43
N LEU A 427 3.12 15.26 40.21
CA LEU A 427 3.42 14.39 39.06
C LEU A 427 4.81 13.72 39.25
N PRO A 428 4.92 12.40 39.14
CA PRO A 428 6.19 11.72 39.27
C PRO A 428 7.06 12.01 38.02
N GLU A 429 8.29 12.45 38.28
CA GLU A 429 9.26 12.70 37.20
C GLU A 429 9.67 11.39 36.51
N GLY A 430 9.75 11.40 35.17
CA GLY A 430 10.18 10.22 34.41
C GLY A 430 9.13 9.10 34.31
N VAL A 431 7.86 9.40 34.56
CA VAL A 431 6.74 8.45 34.49
C VAL A 431 5.71 8.95 33.47
N ALA A 432 5.31 8.07 32.58
CA ALA A 432 4.21 8.32 31.66
C ALA A 432 3.06 7.35 31.91
N LYS A 433 1.87 7.71 31.44
CA LYS A 433 0.65 6.91 31.48
C LYS A 433 0.31 6.43 30.09
N MET A 434 0.00 5.14 29.98
CA MET A 434 -0.52 4.54 28.74
C MET A 434 -1.99 4.16 28.93
N VAL A 435 -2.80 4.48 27.92
CA VAL A 435 -4.22 4.14 27.86
C VAL A 435 -4.51 3.46 26.54
N VAL A 436 -5.02 2.23 26.59
CA VAL A 436 -5.36 1.43 25.40
C VAL A 436 -6.82 1.03 25.49
N ASP A 437 -7.61 1.38 24.48
CA ASP A 437 -9.02 1.02 24.37
C ASP A 437 -9.20 -0.15 23.40
N PHE A 438 -10.02 -1.13 23.82
CA PHE A 438 -10.34 -2.34 23.06
C PHE A 438 -11.83 -2.43 22.81
N GLU A 439 -12.22 -2.92 21.63
CA GLU A 439 -13.61 -3.22 21.26
C GLU A 439 -13.71 -4.55 20.53
N GLY A 440 -14.72 -5.33 20.86
CA GLY A 440 -15.02 -6.54 20.10
C GLY A 440 -15.86 -7.57 20.84
N PRO A 441 -16.37 -8.59 20.12
CA PRO A 441 -17.34 -9.55 20.63
C PRO A 441 -16.87 -10.35 21.85
N SER A 442 -15.56 -10.60 21.98
CA SER A 442 -14.96 -11.31 23.11
C SER A 442 -15.16 -10.62 24.46
N LEU A 443 -15.41 -9.32 24.46
CA LEU A 443 -15.58 -8.48 25.64
C LEU A 443 -17.06 -8.27 26.02
N ASN A 444 -17.99 -8.67 25.13
CA ASN A 444 -19.41 -8.45 25.34
C ASN A 444 -19.94 -9.22 26.56
N GLY A 445 -20.68 -8.51 27.39
CA GLY A 445 -21.30 -9.07 28.61
C GLY A 445 -20.34 -9.28 29.79
N LEU A 446 -19.05 -8.96 29.62
CA LEU A 446 -18.08 -8.94 30.71
C LEU A 446 -18.19 -7.62 31.50
N ASN A 447 -17.88 -7.67 32.80
CA ASN A 447 -17.86 -6.52 33.70
C ASN A 447 -16.61 -6.59 34.59
N ARG A 448 -16.44 -5.61 35.49
CA ARG A 448 -15.27 -5.52 36.40
C ARG A 448 -15.06 -6.78 37.24
N ASP A 449 -16.14 -7.49 37.58
CA ASP A 449 -16.11 -8.70 38.42
C ASP A 449 -15.95 -9.99 37.62
N SER A 450 -15.89 -9.91 36.29
CA SER A 450 -15.80 -11.08 35.41
C SER A 450 -14.44 -11.79 35.44
N GLY A 451 -13.42 -11.21 36.09
CA GLY A 451 -12.09 -11.79 36.18
C GLY A 451 -11.25 -11.63 34.89
N VAL A 452 -11.50 -10.56 34.13
CA VAL A 452 -10.60 -10.13 33.06
C VAL A 452 -9.32 -9.56 33.68
N VAL A 453 -8.17 -10.03 33.21
CA VAL A 453 -6.88 -9.57 33.70
C VAL A 453 -6.02 -9.05 32.55
N PRO A 454 -5.33 -7.94 32.73
CA PRO A 454 -4.33 -7.49 31.78
C PRO A 454 -3.05 -8.32 31.90
N VAL A 455 -2.42 -8.61 30.78
CA VAL A 455 -1.06 -9.14 30.69
C VAL A 455 -0.22 -8.05 30.04
N ILE A 456 0.81 -7.56 30.76
CA ILE A 456 1.66 -6.45 30.30
C ILE A 456 3.11 -6.84 30.50
N ASP A 457 3.92 -6.64 29.48
CA ASP A 457 5.37 -6.77 29.50
C ASP A 457 6.03 -5.43 29.10
N ALA A 458 7.18 -5.12 29.69
CA ALA A 458 7.98 -3.95 29.36
C ALA A 458 9.46 -4.33 29.21
N VAL A 459 10.10 -3.79 28.17
CA VAL A 459 11.55 -3.85 27.97
C VAL A 459 12.10 -2.43 28.01
N ASN A 460 13.25 -2.20 28.61
CA ASN A 460 13.86 -0.87 28.88
C ASN A 460 13.01 0.04 29.78
N GLY A 461 12.06 -0.53 30.49
CA GLY A 461 11.19 0.19 31.42
C GLY A 461 10.57 -0.71 32.47
N ARG A 462 9.77 -0.11 33.36
CA ARG A 462 9.05 -0.80 34.43
C ARG A 462 7.60 -0.34 34.47
N ILE A 463 6.67 -1.30 34.56
CA ILE A 463 5.26 -1.02 34.78
C ILE A 463 5.04 -0.69 36.27
N LEU A 464 4.24 0.32 36.54
CA LEU A 464 3.91 0.78 37.87
C LEU A 464 2.45 0.45 38.20
N GLU A 465 2.21 0.08 39.46
CA GLU A 465 0.86 -0.08 39.99
C GLU A 465 0.24 1.31 40.36
N PRO A 466 -1.07 1.48 40.25
CA PRO A 466 -2.07 0.47 39.88
C PRO A 466 -2.20 0.24 38.37
N ILE A 467 -2.55 -0.98 37.99
CA ILE A 467 -2.93 -1.35 36.64
C ILE A 467 -4.45 -1.52 36.60
N ASP A 468 -5.14 -0.76 35.79
CA ASP A 468 -6.59 -0.79 35.67
C ASP A 468 -7.03 -1.37 34.32
N ALA A 469 -7.95 -2.38 34.34
CA ALA A 469 -8.65 -2.89 33.17
C ALA A 469 -10.15 -2.98 33.47
N TYR A 470 -10.97 -2.23 32.70
CA TYR A 470 -12.40 -2.13 32.99
C TYR A 470 -13.22 -1.71 31.76
N PRO A 471 -14.54 -2.04 31.72
CA PRO A 471 -15.45 -1.53 30.70
C PRO A 471 -15.69 -0.03 30.88
N VAL A 472 -15.64 0.73 29.80
CA VAL A 472 -15.90 2.16 29.79
C VAL A 472 -17.42 2.39 29.81
N VAL A 473 -17.90 3.14 30.79
CA VAL A 473 -19.34 3.40 30.99
C VAL A 473 -19.95 4.12 29.77
N GLY A 474 -21.04 3.55 29.26
CA GLY A 474 -21.78 4.14 28.13
C GLY A 474 -21.21 3.79 26.75
N THR A 475 -20.26 2.89 26.69
CA THR A 475 -19.66 2.37 25.45
C THR A 475 -19.57 0.84 25.50
N ASP A 476 -19.20 0.22 24.38
CA ASP A 476 -18.85 -1.21 24.28
C ASP A 476 -17.34 -1.44 24.42
N HIS A 477 -16.60 -0.42 24.87
CA HIS A 477 -15.14 -0.45 24.97
C HIS A 477 -14.65 -0.96 26.33
N TRP A 478 -13.50 -1.63 26.32
CA TRP A 478 -12.70 -1.92 27.49
C TRP A 478 -11.44 -1.08 27.46
N ARG A 479 -11.10 -0.48 28.62
CA ARG A 479 -9.90 0.36 28.78
C ARG A 479 -8.89 -0.34 29.66
N LEU A 480 -7.66 -0.44 29.18
CA LEU A 480 -6.47 -0.75 29.93
C LEU A 480 -5.71 0.55 30.19
N MET A 481 -5.34 0.79 31.44
CA MET A 481 -4.60 1.97 31.85
C MET A 481 -3.54 1.60 32.88
N PHE A 482 -2.32 2.07 32.66
CA PHE A 482 -1.18 1.84 33.57
C PHE A 482 -0.13 2.94 33.40
N ASP A 483 0.65 3.13 34.47
CA ASP A 483 1.82 3.99 34.42
C ASP A 483 3.08 3.17 34.15
N PHE A 484 4.07 3.77 33.49
CA PHE A 484 5.36 3.16 33.25
C PHE A 484 6.49 4.17 33.35
N GLU A 485 7.67 3.70 33.79
CA GLU A 485 8.90 4.50 33.83
C GLU A 485 9.91 3.97 32.80
N GLN A 486 10.71 4.88 32.25
CA GLN A 486 11.83 4.55 31.37
C GLN A 486 13.10 4.37 32.23
N THR A 487 13.79 3.23 32.06
CA THR A 487 14.95 2.90 32.90
C THR A 487 16.31 3.15 32.24
N GLY A 488 16.31 3.53 30.96
CA GLY A 488 17.54 3.72 30.18
C GLY A 488 17.41 4.79 29.09
N PRO A 489 18.36 4.88 28.18
CA PRO A 489 18.31 5.83 27.06
C PRO A 489 17.41 5.38 25.89
N GLU A 490 17.04 4.11 25.85
CA GLU A 490 16.21 3.51 24.78
C GLU A 490 14.72 3.68 25.10
N PRO A 491 13.83 3.69 24.10
CA PRO A 491 12.40 3.72 24.33
C PRO A 491 11.95 2.48 25.11
N VAL A 492 10.85 2.63 25.85
CA VAL A 492 10.22 1.48 26.53
C VAL A 492 9.39 0.73 25.51
N SER A 493 9.78 -0.51 25.21
CA SER A 493 8.96 -1.40 24.38
C SER A 493 7.91 -2.05 25.27
N LEU A 494 6.64 -1.77 24.99
CA LEU A 494 5.47 -2.23 25.72
C LEU A 494 4.71 -3.28 24.92
N ARG A 495 4.25 -4.34 25.60
CA ARG A 495 3.36 -5.36 25.06
C ARG A 495 2.19 -5.56 26.01
N ALA A 496 0.95 -5.56 25.50
CA ALA A 496 -0.21 -5.76 26.36
C ALA A 496 -1.38 -6.45 25.63
N TYR A 497 -2.16 -7.22 26.37
CA TYR A 497 -3.44 -7.76 25.94
C TYR A 497 -4.32 -8.06 27.16
N LEU A 498 -5.63 -8.24 26.93
CA LEU A 498 -6.56 -8.68 27.95
C LEU A 498 -6.82 -10.18 27.82
N GLN A 499 -6.87 -10.89 28.95
CA GLN A 499 -7.20 -12.30 28.99
C GLN A 499 -8.29 -12.62 30.04
N HIS A 500 -8.99 -13.71 29.80
CA HIS A 500 -9.94 -14.28 30.75
C HIS A 500 -9.76 -15.79 30.76
N LYS A 501 -9.55 -16.39 31.95
CA LYS A 501 -9.33 -17.83 32.13
C LYS A 501 -8.28 -18.40 31.14
N GLU A 502 -7.12 -17.78 31.09
CA GLU A 502 -5.98 -18.14 30.22
C GLU A 502 -6.22 -18.03 28.69
N ARG A 503 -7.38 -17.50 28.28
CA ARG A 503 -7.66 -17.22 26.89
C ARG A 503 -7.51 -15.73 26.62
N ALA A 504 -6.72 -15.38 25.60
CA ALA A 504 -6.67 -14.01 25.10
C ALA A 504 -8.03 -13.57 24.58
N LEU A 505 -8.50 -12.41 25.01
CA LEU A 505 -9.73 -11.77 24.55
C LEU A 505 -9.47 -10.77 23.44
N THR A 506 -8.29 -10.17 23.44
CA THR A 506 -7.90 -9.11 22.50
C THR A 506 -6.73 -9.54 21.63
N GLU A 507 -6.50 -8.81 20.56
CA GLU A 507 -5.20 -8.82 19.93
C GLU A 507 -4.11 -8.33 20.90
N THR A 508 -2.85 -8.63 20.59
CA THR A 508 -1.69 -8.14 21.32
C THR A 508 -1.35 -6.75 20.80
N TRP A 509 -1.46 -5.75 21.68
CA TRP A 509 -0.99 -4.40 21.42
C TRP A 509 0.52 -4.30 21.73
N LEU A 510 1.27 -3.69 20.79
CA LEU A 510 2.71 -3.45 20.92
C LEU A 510 3.02 -1.99 20.63
N THR A 511 3.92 -1.37 21.40
CA THR A 511 4.41 -0.03 21.06
C THR A 511 5.78 0.23 21.65
N ASP A 512 6.53 1.17 21.04
CA ASP A 512 7.65 1.84 21.70
C ASP A 512 7.18 3.22 22.17
N ALA A 513 7.53 3.56 23.41
CA ALA A 513 7.12 4.77 24.06
C ALA A 513 8.32 5.48 24.70
N TRP A 514 8.36 6.80 24.54
CA TRP A 514 9.30 7.67 25.23
C TRP A 514 8.60 8.34 26.40
N VAL A 515 9.30 8.46 27.52
CA VAL A 515 8.86 9.33 28.63
C VAL A 515 9.50 10.69 28.38
N GLU A 516 8.68 11.72 28.10
CA GLU A 516 9.18 13.08 28.00
C GLU A 516 9.82 13.47 29.34
N ARG A 517 11.13 13.70 29.35
CA ARG A 517 11.79 14.32 30.47
C ARG A 517 11.40 15.78 30.42
N GLY A 518 10.69 16.25 31.44
CA GLY A 518 10.26 17.64 31.56
C GLY A 518 11.41 18.56 31.16
N GLY A 519 11.23 19.29 30.03
CA GLY A 519 12.23 20.22 29.56
C GLY A 519 12.43 21.27 30.64
N GLU A 520 13.69 21.51 31.05
CA GLU A 520 14.05 22.74 31.69
C GLU A 520 13.63 23.88 30.76
N GLY A 521 12.54 24.58 31.10
CA GLY A 521 12.00 25.74 30.41
C GLY A 521 12.95 26.95 30.49
#